data_189a0d9bf6dc296aba01987b910ca8cc
#
_entry.id   189a0d9bf6dc296aba01987b910ca8cc
#
_cell.length_a   1.000
_cell.length_b   1.000
_cell.length_c   1.000
_cell.angle_alpha   90.00
_cell.angle_beta   90.00
_cell.angle_gamma   90.00
#
_symmetry.space_group_name_H-M   'P 1'
#
loop_
_entity.id
_entity.type
_entity.pdbx_description
1 polymer ?
#
loop_
_entity_poly.entity_id
_entity_poly.type
_entity_poly.pdbx_seq_one_letter_code
_entity_poly.pdbx_strand_id
1 'polypeptide(L)'
;MKTALKLSSQNINLFALSAAVFAMAAFRAIYSGSLTNLFVYWNVFLALAAFLFIKAFNLVNAKTGLSKTVKNLGLGLAFAGWLSLTPNAIYLVTDLGHLNGPKLVENSRYNPYKKIITPKREVPYLYDVVMLFLLALIGFQSSGMLTTSMFRALKNSDLKNYIKFNKKSEVLFLGLVSFATGVAIFLGRYLRWNSWDVIINPINILKDLYYYFTHPLATPSMYLSLVLFFILTVLAHRMLKTVR
;
A
#
# COMPACT_ATOMS: atom_id res chain seq x y z
N MET A 1 28.67 9.77 -20.36
CA MET A 1 27.76 10.90 -20.10
C MET A 1 26.87 10.54 -18.89
N LYS A 2 27.12 11.14 -17.73
CA LYS A 2 26.37 10.89 -16.48
C LYS A 2 25.04 11.63 -16.57
N THR A 3 23.97 10.96 -17.00
CA THR A 3 22.61 11.46 -16.77
C THR A 3 22.32 11.30 -15.27
N ALA A 4 22.56 12.35 -14.51
CA ALA A 4 22.09 12.44 -13.14
C ALA A 4 20.57 12.20 -13.18
N LEU A 5 20.11 11.11 -12.53
CA LEU A 5 18.71 10.83 -12.31
C LEU A 5 18.12 12.02 -11.55
N LYS A 6 17.48 12.94 -12.28
CA LYS A 6 16.71 14.03 -11.67
C LYS A 6 15.52 13.40 -10.99
N LEU A 7 15.67 13.11 -9.70
CA LEU A 7 14.55 12.61 -8.87
C LEU A 7 13.40 13.62 -8.95
N SER A 8 12.21 13.16 -9.26
CA SER A 8 11.04 14.03 -9.21
C SER A 8 10.80 14.49 -7.77
N SER A 9 10.22 15.66 -7.57
CA SER A 9 9.87 16.16 -6.23
C SER A 9 9.05 15.14 -5.43
N GLN A 10 8.21 14.37 -6.09
CA GLN A 10 7.41 13.31 -5.48
C GLN A 10 8.27 12.16 -4.93
N ASN A 11 9.33 11.76 -5.64
CA ASN A 11 10.25 10.73 -5.16
C ASN A 11 11.07 11.22 -3.96
N ILE A 12 11.48 12.50 -3.98
CA ILE A 12 12.22 13.12 -2.86
C ILE A 12 11.32 13.16 -1.63
N ASN A 13 10.06 13.57 -1.77
CA ASN A 13 9.11 13.62 -0.65
C ASN A 13 8.83 12.22 -0.08
N LEU A 14 8.62 11.22 -0.94
CA LEU A 14 8.40 9.84 -0.49
C LEU A 14 9.61 9.29 0.27
N PHE A 15 10.81 9.57 -0.22
CA PHE A 15 12.05 9.17 0.44
C PHE A 15 12.22 9.87 1.79
N ALA A 16 11.99 11.19 1.86
CA ALA A 16 12.08 11.96 3.09
C ALA A 16 11.07 11.50 4.14
N LEU A 17 9.82 11.26 3.74
CA LEU A 17 8.79 10.72 4.62
C LEU A 17 9.17 9.33 5.16
N SER A 18 9.69 8.45 4.29
CA SER A 18 10.10 7.10 4.70
C SER A 18 11.28 7.16 5.69
N ALA A 19 12.26 8.01 5.45
CA ALA A 19 13.40 8.22 6.34
C ALA A 19 12.94 8.77 7.71
N ALA A 20 12.01 9.73 7.71
CA ALA A 20 11.45 10.29 8.94
C ALA A 20 10.71 9.21 9.75
N VAL A 21 9.85 8.43 9.11
CA VAL A 21 9.10 7.35 9.79
C VAL A 21 10.05 6.28 10.33
N PHE A 22 11.09 5.92 9.59
CA PHE A 22 12.11 4.96 10.07
C PHE A 22 12.87 5.50 11.28
N ALA A 23 13.28 6.76 11.27
CA ALA A 23 13.93 7.39 12.41
C ALA A 23 13.00 7.44 13.63
N MET A 24 11.71 7.75 13.41
CA MET A 24 10.70 7.73 14.47
C MET A 24 10.49 6.32 15.04
N ALA A 25 10.39 5.30 14.20
CA ALA A 25 10.22 3.92 14.66
C ALA A 25 11.45 3.42 15.44
N ALA A 26 12.67 3.78 15.00
CA ALA A 26 13.91 3.47 15.73
C ALA A 26 13.95 4.17 17.09
N PHE A 27 13.68 5.47 17.14
CA PHE A 27 13.62 6.21 18.39
C PHE A 27 12.58 5.62 19.35
N ARG A 28 11.40 5.29 18.82
CA ARG A 28 10.31 4.68 19.61
C ARG A 28 10.73 3.33 20.21
N ALA A 29 11.43 2.49 19.43
CA ALA A 29 11.93 1.22 19.90
C ALA A 29 12.96 1.39 21.03
N ILE A 30 13.90 2.33 20.89
CA ILE A 30 14.91 2.66 21.90
C ILE A 30 14.21 3.21 23.17
N TYR A 31 13.28 4.16 22.99
CA TYR A 31 12.58 4.80 24.10
C TYR A 31 11.71 3.83 24.93
N SER A 32 11.00 2.93 24.26
CA SER A 32 10.09 1.98 24.92
C SER A 32 10.78 0.68 25.37
N GLY A 33 11.99 0.41 24.86
CA GLY A 33 12.64 -0.91 25.03
C GLY A 33 11.87 -2.05 24.33
N SER A 34 10.93 -1.72 23.42
CA SER A 34 10.04 -2.68 22.77
C SER A 34 10.17 -2.64 21.25
N LEU A 35 10.21 -3.81 20.66
CA LEU A 35 10.29 -4.00 19.20
C LEU A 35 8.91 -4.02 18.51
N THR A 36 7.84 -3.66 19.22
CA THR A 36 6.45 -3.72 18.70
C THR A 36 6.24 -2.91 17.42
N ASN A 37 7.01 -1.83 17.21
CA ASN A 37 6.87 -0.98 16.03
C ASN A 37 7.77 -1.39 14.84
N LEU A 38 8.47 -2.53 14.92
CA LEU A 38 9.29 -3.02 13.79
C LEU A 38 8.47 -3.38 12.55
N PHE A 39 7.17 -3.66 12.71
CA PHE A 39 6.27 -3.88 11.57
C PHE A 39 6.29 -2.71 10.57
N VAL A 40 6.55 -1.49 11.04
CA VAL A 40 6.65 -0.28 10.20
C VAL A 40 7.70 -0.44 9.10
N TYR A 41 8.89 -0.95 9.43
CA TYR A 41 9.95 -1.17 8.45
C TYR A 41 9.54 -2.17 7.38
N TRP A 42 8.93 -3.28 7.83
CA TRP A 42 8.48 -4.33 6.93
C TRP A 42 7.37 -3.86 6.00
N ASN A 43 6.37 -3.16 6.55
CA ASN A 43 5.23 -2.68 5.78
C ASN A 43 5.64 -1.62 4.74
N VAL A 44 6.52 -0.67 5.11
CA VAL A 44 7.08 0.30 4.15
C VAL A 44 7.92 -0.40 3.09
N PHE A 45 8.75 -1.39 3.46
CA PHE A 45 9.51 -2.17 2.49
C PHE A 45 8.60 -2.83 1.46
N LEU A 46 7.54 -3.53 1.88
CA LEU A 46 6.58 -4.18 0.96
C LEU A 46 5.87 -3.17 0.07
N ALA A 47 5.46 -2.02 0.62
CA ALA A 47 4.82 -0.95 -0.15
C ALA A 47 5.73 -0.39 -1.25
N LEU A 48 7.03 -0.24 -0.97
CA LEU A 48 8.00 0.28 -1.93
C LEU A 48 8.53 -0.79 -2.88
N ALA A 49 8.53 -2.06 -2.49
CA ALA A 49 9.01 -3.16 -3.33
C ALA A 49 8.24 -3.28 -4.66
N ALA A 50 6.97 -2.88 -4.71
CA ALA A 50 6.19 -2.84 -5.93
C ALA A 50 6.81 -1.95 -7.04
N PHE A 51 7.61 -0.92 -6.69
CA PHE A 51 8.33 -0.11 -7.67
C PHE A 51 9.42 -0.89 -8.41
N LEU A 52 10.00 -1.92 -7.79
CA LEU A 52 10.99 -2.79 -8.44
C LEU A 52 10.37 -3.54 -9.62
N PHE A 53 9.11 -3.94 -9.51
CA PHE A 53 8.40 -4.61 -10.60
C PHE A 53 8.06 -3.66 -11.76
N ILE A 54 7.79 -2.37 -11.48
CA ILE A 54 7.65 -1.37 -12.54
C ILE A 54 9.00 -1.18 -13.27
N LYS A 55 10.10 -1.13 -12.52
CA LYS A 55 11.44 -1.07 -13.11
C LYS A 55 11.74 -2.31 -13.94
N ALA A 56 11.44 -3.50 -13.43
CA ALA A 56 11.59 -4.77 -14.15
C ALA A 56 10.74 -4.78 -15.44
N PHE A 57 9.49 -4.34 -15.38
CA PHE A 57 8.61 -4.21 -16.53
C PHE A 57 9.23 -3.33 -17.62
N ASN A 58 9.71 -2.15 -17.26
CA ASN A 58 10.35 -1.21 -18.18
C ASN A 58 11.65 -1.77 -18.78
N LEU A 59 12.46 -2.47 -17.98
CA LEU A 59 13.69 -3.10 -18.45
C LEU A 59 13.40 -4.21 -19.47
N VAL A 60 12.43 -5.09 -19.19
CA VAL A 60 12.01 -6.14 -20.12
C VAL A 60 11.43 -5.54 -21.39
N ASN A 61 10.60 -4.50 -21.27
CA ASN A 61 10.00 -3.82 -22.42
C ASN A 61 11.05 -3.17 -23.33
N ALA A 62 12.09 -2.57 -22.75
CA ALA A 62 13.17 -1.90 -23.49
C ALA A 62 14.17 -2.87 -24.13
N LYS A 63 14.22 -4.13 -23.69
CA LYS A 63 15.22 -5.10 -24.15
C LYS A 63 14.89 -5.56 -25.59
N THR A 64 15.84 -5.35 -26.49
CA THR A 64 15.81 -5.86 -27.87
C THR A 64 16.40 -7.27 -27.92
N GLY A 65 16.03 -8.06 -28.94
CA GLY A 65 16.56 -9.41 -29.13
C GLY A 65 15.88 -10.52 -28.35
N LEU A 66 14.89 -10.22 -27.50
CA LEU A 66 14.07 -11.26 -26.88
C LEU A 66 13.02 -11.77 -27.85
N SER A 67 12.77 -13.11 -27.85
CA SER A 67 11.61 -13.64 -28.53
C SER A 67 10.31 -13.04 -27.97
N LYS A 68 9.28 -12.92 -28.80
CA LYS A 68 7.98 -12.36 -28.39
C LYS A 68 7.40 -13.09 -27.17
N THR A 69 7.54 -14.40 -27.11
CA THR A 69 7.06 -15.23 -26.00
C THR A 69 7.78 -14.90 -24.68
N VAL A 70 9.11 -14.86 -24.70
CA VAL A 70 9.93 -14.54 -23.52
C VAL A 70 9.65 -13.11 -23.04
N LYS A 71 9.54 -12.15 -23.96
CA LYS A 71 9.20 -10.77 -23.62
C LYS A 71 7.83 -10.68 -22.96
N ASN A 72 6.80 -11.30 -23.55
CA ASN A 72 5.44 -11.29 -23.00
C ASN A 72 5.36 -11.97 -21.63
N LEU A 73 6.05 -13.09 -21.45
CA LEU A 73 6.14 -13.77 -20.16
C LEU A 73 6.79 -12.87 -19.10
N GLY A 74 7.91 -12.23 -19.43
CA GLY A 74 8.61 -11.31 -18.53
C GLY A 74 7.75 -10.09 -18.14
N LEU A 75 7.03 -9.50 -19.09
CA LEU A 75 6.09 -8.41 -18.85
C LEU A 75 4.92 -8.86 -17.96
N GLY A 76 4.38 -10.06 -18.23
CA GLY A 76 3.30 -10.66 -17.44
C GLY A 76 3.72 -10.91 -15.99
N LEU A 77 4.90 -11.50 -15.77
CA LEU A 77 5.45 -11.74 -14.44
C LEU A 77 5.71 -10.44 -13.68
N ALA A 78 6.29 -9.44 -14.35
CA ALA A 78 6.51 -8.13 -13.75
C ALA A 78 5.19 -7.43 -13.38
N PHE A 79 4.17 -7.52 -14.21
CA PHE A 79 2.84 -6.98 -13.94
C PHE A 79 2.17 -7.72 -12.77
N ALA A 80 2.23 -9.06 -12.74
CA ALA A 80 1.67 -9.87 -11.66
C ALA A 80 2.35 -9.57 -10.31
N GLY A 81 3.69 -9.47 -10.29
CA GLY A 81 4.43 -9.09 -9.10
C GLY A 81 4.09 -7.67 -8.62
N TRP A 82 3.94 -6.72 -9.54
CA TRP A 82 3.47 -5.39 -9.21
C TRP A 82 2.05 -5.42 -8.61
N LEU A 83 1.12 -6.14 -9.23
CA LEU A 83 -0.28 -6.20 -8.78
C LEU A 83 -0.40 -6.84 -7.39
N SER A 84 0.39 -7.89 -7.11
CA SER A 84 0.38 -8.58 -5.82
C SER A 84 0.93 -7.73 -4.68
N LEU A 85 1.89 -6.82 -4.96
CA LEU A 85 2.50 -5.96 -3.93
C LEU A 85 1.86 -4.56 -3.83
N THR A 86 1.21 -4.06 -4.89
CA THR A 86 0.59 -2.72 -4.88
C THR A 86 -0.39 -2.48 -3.73
N PRO A 87 -1.23 -3.45 -3.32
CA PRO A 87 -2.12 -3.27 -2.17
C PRO A 87 -1.40 -2.94 -0.87
N ASN A 88 -0.14 -3.39 -0.69
CA ASN A 88 0.64 -3.09 0.52
C ASN A 88 0.90 -1.58 0.69
N ALA A 89 0.87 -0.81 -0.40
CA ALA A 89 1.01 0.64 -0.30
C ALA A 89 -0.18 1.25 0.46
N ILE A 90 -1.41 1.04 -0.01
CA ILE A 90 -2.58 1.61 0.67
C ILE A 90 -2.89 0.88 2.00
N TYR A 91 -2.39 -0.36 2.18
CA TYR A 91 -2.46 -1.10 3.44
C TYR A 91 -1.84 -0.32 4.61
N LEU A 92 -0.78 0.50 4.37
CA LEU A 92 -0.17 1.35 5.39
C LEU A 92 -1.17 2.30 6.07
N VAL A 93 -2.25 2.67 5.38
CA VAL A 93 -3.34 3.47 5.97
C VAL A 93 -4.06 2.69 7.07
N THR A 94 -4.14 1.36 6.95
CA THR A 94 -4.78 0.51 7.96
C THR A 94 -3.98 0.41 9.26
N ASP A 95 -2.69 0.74 9.22
CA ASP A 95 -1.82 0.73 10.41
C ASP A 95 -2.22 1.80 11.42
N LEU A 96 -3.02 2.81 11.04
CA LEU A 96 -3.71 3.71 11.96
C LEU A 96 -4.57 2.94 12.99
N GLY A 97 -5.04 1.74 12.65
CA GLY A 97 -5.75 0.85 13.58
C GLY A 97 -4.88 0.30 14.72
N HIS A 98 -3.55 0.47 14.66
CA HIS A 98 -2.64 0.17 15.77
C HIS A 98 -2.56 1.30 16.80
N LEU A 99 -3.22 2.45 16.57
CA LEU A 99 -3.43 3.47 17.59
C LEU A 99 -4.34 2.88 18.67
N ASN A 100 -3.72 2.16 19.59
CA ASN A 100 -4.38 1.86 20.85
C ASN A 100 -4.39 3.16 21.62
N GLY A 101 -5.54 3.81 21.68
CA GLY A 101 -5.74 4.94 22.57
C GLY A 101 -5.23 4.60 23.97
N PRO A 102 -4.78 5.57 24.74
CA PRO A 102 -4.34 5.28 26.09
C PRO A 102 -5.44 4.46 26.75
N LYS A 103 -5.10 3.29 27.30
CA LYS A 103 -5.98 2.49 28.16
C LYS A 103 -6.24 3.27 29.47
N LEU A 104 -6.59 4.55 29.32
CA LEU A 104 -6.87 5.48 30.42
C LEU A 104 -8.19 5.14 31.13
N VAL A 105 -8.97 4.22 30.53
CA VAL A 105 -10.33 3.93 31.00
C VAL A 105 -10.42 2.58 31.73
N GLU A 106 -9.42 1.70 31.63
CA GLU A 106 -9.54 0.35 32.16
C GLU A 106 -9.52 0.24 33.71
N ASN A 107 -9.08 1.27 34.43
CA ASN A 107 -9.00 1.24 35.90
C ASN A 107 -9.35 2.55 36.62
N SER A 108 -9.85 3.56 35.96
CA SER A 108 -10.34 4.74 36.68
C SER A 108 -11.86 4.64 36.80
N ARG A 109 -12.37 4.27 37.96
CA ARG A 109 -13.66 4.83 38.40
C ARG A 109 -13.58 6.30 38.02
N TYR A 110 -14.44 6.73 37.09
CA TYR A 110 -14.48 8.08 36.57
C TYR A 110 -14.44 9.08 37.73
N ASN A 111 -13.30 9.66 37.97
CA ASN A 111 -13.13 10.78 38.89
C ASN A 111 -12.75 11.99 38.02
N PRO A 112 -13.74 12.90 37.77
CA PRO A 112 -13.51 14.05 36.90
C PRO A 112 -12.46 15.02 37.44
N TYR A 113 -12.07 14.90 38.72
CA TYR A 113 -11.11 15.78 39.41
C TYR A 113 -9.70 15.16 39.51
N LYS A 114 -9.54 13.88 39.25
CA LYS A 114 -8.22 13.22 39.15
C LYS A 114 -7.80 13.03 37.73
N LYS A 115 -7.40 14.08 37.06
CA LYS A 115 -6.59 14.02 35.85
C LYS A 115 -5.18 13.57 36.27
N ILE A 116 -4.97 12.30 36.52
CA ILE A 116 -3.63 11.74 36.64
C ILE A 116 -3.12 11.59 35.20
N ILE A 117 -2.73 12.71 34.62
CA ILE A 117 -1.92 12.76 33.42
C ILE A 117 -0.52 12.35 33.89
N THR A 118 -0.19 11.09 33.76
CA THR A 118 1.22 10.69 33.88
C THR A 118 1.93 11.16 32.64
N PRO A 119 2.82 12.18 32.70
CA PRO A 119 3.49 12.77 31.53
C PRO A 119 4.21 11.73 30.65
N LYS A 120 4.62 10.60 31.24
CA LYS A 120 5.27 9.48 30.54
C LYS A 120 4.35 8.68 29.59
N ARG A 121 3.03 8.87 29.60
CA ARG A 121 2.10 8.15 28.70
C ARG A 121 1.54 9.00 27.57
N GLU A 122 1.40 10.32 27.75
CA GLU A 122 0.86 11.20 26.70
C GLU A 122 1.85 11.42 25.55
N VAL A 123 3.11 11.64 25.85
CA VAL A 123 4.14 11.86 24.83
C VAL A 123 4.27 10.66 23.88
N PRO A 124 4.36 9.39 24.35
CA PRO A 124 4.39 8.24 23.46
C PRO A 124 3.14 8.10 22.58
N TYR A 125 1.96 8.43 23.10
CA TYR A 125 0.72 8.33 22.32
C TYR A 125 0.69 9.31 21.15
N LEU A 126 0.95 10.59 21.38
CA LEU A 126 1.02 11.60 20.33
C LEU A 126 2.13 11.29 19.32
N TYR A 127 3.23 10.76 19.80
CA TYR A 127 4.31 10.32 18.95
C TYR A 127 3.87 9.21 17.98
N ASP A 128 3.19 8.19 18.51
CA ASP A 128 2.65 7.08 17.71
C ASP A 128 1.58 7.58 16.71
N VAL A 129 0.73 8.54 17.11
CA VAL A 129 -0.25 9.19 16.22
C VAL A 129 0.47 9.84 15.03
N VAL A 130 1.48 10.67 15.28
CA VAL A 130 2.21 11.36 14.21
C VAL A 130 2.95 10.36 13.32
N MET A 131 3.64 9.38 13.91
CA MET A 131 4.37 8.35 13.16
C MET A 131 3.44 7.55 12.24
N LEU A 132 2.31 7.06 12.74
CA LEU A 132 1.36 6.28 11.96
C LEU A 132 0.61 7.14 10.93
N PHE A 133 0.37 8.41 11.23
CA PHE A 133 -0.17 9.35 10.24
C PHE A 133 0.80 9.57 9.07
N LEU A 134 2.08 9.78 9.36
CA LEU A 134 3.11 9.88 8.31
C LEU A 134 3.23 8.58 7.51
N LEU A 135 3.11 7.43 8.19
CA LEU A 135 3.08 6.12 7.53
C LEU A 135 1.89 6.00 6.56
N ALA A 136 0.70 6.45 6.98
CA ALA A 136 -0.48 6.49 6.12
C ALA A 136 -0.28 7.42 4.90
N LEU A 137 0.39 8.56 5.06
CA LEU A 137 0.75 9.46 3.95
C LEU A 137 1.71 8.78 2.95
N ILE A 138 2.71 8.02 3.44
CA ILE A 138 3.59 7.20 2.58
C ILE A 138 2.74 6.22 1.76
N GLY A 139 1.82 5.53 2.42
CA GLY A 139 0.92 4.57 1.78
C GLY A 139 0.07 5.19 0.69
N PHE A 140 -0.55 6.32 1.01
CA PHE A 140 -1.41 7.06 0.08
C PHE A 140 -0.61 7.58 -1.13
N GLN A 141 0.54 8.22 -0.89
CA GLN A 141 1.39 8.74 -1.96
C GLN A 141 1.96 7.62 -2.83
N SER A 142 2.50 6.55 -2.25
CA SER A 142 3.08 5.43 -3.00
C SER A 142 2.03 4.69 -3.83
N SER A 143 0.82 4.47 -3.32
CA SER A 143 -0.28 3.85 -4.06
C SER A 143 -0.62 4.61 -5.34
N GLY A 144 -0.78 5.92 -5.26
CA GLY A 144 -1.04 6.75 -6.42
C GLY A 144 0.12 6.77 -7.43
N MET A 145 1.38 6.81 -6.94
CA MET A 145 2.57 6.74 -7.78
C MET A 145 2.69 5.39 -8.49
N LEU A 146 2.46 4.28 -7.79
CA LEU A 146 2.50 2.92 -8.35
C LEU A 146 1.48 2.74 -9.46
N THR A 147 0.23 3.13 -9.22
CA THR A 147 -0.87 3.01 -10.18
C THR A 147 -0.60 3.87 -11.43
N THR A 148 -0.19 5.13 -11.23
CA THR A 148 0.12 6.03 -12.35
C THR A 148 1.32 5.56 -13.16
N SER A 149 2.37 5.07 -12.49
CA SER A 149 3.61 4.64 -13.16
C SER A 149 3.41 3.36 -13.95
N MET A 150 2.64 2.39 -13.42
CA MET A 150 2.33 1.17 -14.15
C MET A 150 1.44 1.44 -15.37
N PHE A 151 0.41 2.30 -15.23
CA PHE A 151 -0.41 2.68 -16.39
C PHE A 151 0.42 3.32 -17.52
N ARG A 152 1.42 4.16 -17.18
CA ARG A 152 2.36 4.71 -18.16
C ARG A 152 3.25 3.64 -18.77
N ALA A 153 3.77 2.72 -17.95
CA ALA A 153 4.59 1.62 -18.44
C ALA A 153 3.82 0.76 -19.47
N LEU A 154 2.56 0.43 -19.18
CA LEU A 154 1.67 -0.27 -20.09
C LEU A 154 1.43 0.52 -21.39
N LYS A 155 1.14 1.82 -21.28
CA LYS A 155 0.93 2.71 -22.43
C LYS A 155 2.17 2.81 -23.34
N ASN A 156 3.37 2.72 -22.77
CA ASN A 156 4.63 2.79 -23.50
C ASN A 156 5.15 1.42 -23.97
N SER A 157 4.43 0.34 -23.68
CA SER A 157 4.77 -1.00 -24.11
C SER A 157 4.17 -1.33 -25.48
N ASP A 158 4.52 -2.49 -26.02
CA ASP A 158 3.97 -3.02 -27.28
C ASP A 158 2.45 -3.25 -27.20
N LEU A 159 1.88 -3.29 -25.99
CA LEU A 159 0.43 -3.40 -25.75
C LEU A 159 -0.36 -2.25 -26.38
N LYS A 160 0.26 -1.07 -26.60
CA LYS A 160 -0.38 0.05 -27.32
C LYS A 160 -0.85 -0.30 -28.72
N ASN A 161 -0.27 -1.35 -29.32
CA ASN A 161 -0.66 -1.82 -30.66
C ASN A 161 -1.96 -2.63 -30.64
N TYR A 162 -2.38 -3.11 -29.47
CA TYR A 162 -3.57 -3.94 -29.27
C TYR A 162 -4.65 -3.24 -28.44
N ILE A 163 -4.27 -2.35 -27.53
CA ILE A 163 -5.17 -1.65 -26.62
C ILE A 163 -5.04 -0.14 -26.82
N LYS A 164 -6.17 0.52 -27.05
CA LYS A 164 -6.21 1.97 -27.12
C LYS A 164 -6.14 2.59 -25.72
N PHE A 165 -4.98 3.14 -25.38
CA PHE A 165 -4.76 3.84 -24.12
C PHE A 165 -5.33 5.28 -24.16
N ASN A 166 -6.54 5.44 -23.62
CA ASN A 166 -7.25 6.71 -23.53
C ASN A 166 -7.81 6.90 -22.11
N LYS A 167 -8.62 7.95 -21.91
CA LYS A 167 -9.24 8.24 -20.61
C LYS A 167 -10.15 7.10 -20.12
N LYS A 168 -10.85 6.40 -21.02
CA LYS A 168 -11.73 5.28 -20.64
C LYS A 168 -10.91 4.08 -20.15
N SER A 169 -9.82 3.73 -20.86
CA SER A 169 -8.93 2.64 -20.44
C SER A 169 -8.20 2.97 -19.11
N GLU A 170 -7.87 4.24 -18.87
CA GLU A 170 -7.29 4.68 -17.58
C GLU A 170 -8.28 4.50 -16.44
N VAL A 171 -9.54 4.89 -16.65
CA VAL A 171 -10.60 4.72 -15.63
C VAL A 171 -10.86 3.24 -15.35
N LEU A 172 -10.92 2.41 -16.40
CA LEU A 172 -11.08 0.96 -16.25
C LEU A 172 -9.90 0.34 -15.48
N PHE A 173 -8.67 0.67 -15.88
CA PHE A 173 -7.47 0.21 -15.19
C PHE A 173 -7.48 0.61 -13.71
N LEU A 174 -7.77 1.88 -13.42
CA LEU A 174 -7.87 2.38 -12.06
C LEU A 174 -8.97 1.64 -11.26
N GLY A 175 -10.12 1.42 -11.87
CA GLY A 175 -11.22 0.66 -11.26
C GLY A 175 -10.81 -0.76 -10.88
N LEU A 176 -10.17 -1.48 -11.81
CA LEU A 176 -9.70 -2.84 -11.58
C LEU A 176 -8.63 -2.92 -10.48
N VAL A 177 -7.65 -2.00 -10.51
CA VAL A 177 -6.61 -1.94 -9.48
C VAL A 177 -7.19 -1.58 -8.11
N SER A 178 -8.12 -0.63 -8.06
CA SER A 178 -8.77 -0.22 -6.80
C SER A 178 -9.62 -1.35 -6.21
N PHE A 179 -10.35 -2.09 -7.06
CA PHE A 179 -11.11 -3.25 -6.64
C PHE A 179 -10.19 -4.36 -6.10
N ALA A 180 -9.14 -4.71 -6.86
CA ALA A 180 -8.16 -5.71 -6.43
C ALA A 180 -7.48 -5.31 -5.10
N THR A 181 -7.18 -4.01 -4.92
CA THR A 181 -6.62 -3.48 -3.67
C THR A 181 -7.60 -3.67 -2.50
N GLY A 182 -8.87 -3.36 -2.68
CA GLY A 182 -9.90 -3.57 -1.65
C GLY A 182 -10.02 -5.03 -1.22
N VAL A 183 -10.05 -5.95 -2.20
CA VAL A 183 -10.05 -7.42 -1.95
C VAL A 183 -8.79 -7.84 -1.19
N ALA A 184 -7.62 -7.42 -1.65
CA ALA A 184 -6.35 -7.81 -1.04
C ALA A 184 -6.21 -7.29 0.40
N ILE A 185 -6.69 -6.08 0.69
CA ILE A 185 -6.69 -5.54 2.05
C ILE A 185 -7.66 -6.31 2.94
N PHE A 186 -8.84 -6.69 2.43
CA PHE A 186 -9.75 -7.54 3.18
C PHE A 186 -9.08 -8.89 3.52
N LEU A 187 -8.49 -9.56 2.54
CA LEU A 187 -7.75 -10.81 2.75
C LEU A 187 -6.64 -10.65 3.80
N GLY A 188 -5.83 -9.59 3.67
CA GLY A 188 -4.69 -9.36 4.57
C GLY A 188 -5.09 -8.93 5.98
N ARG A 189 -6.07 -8.03 6.12
CA ARG A 189 -6.43 -7.43 7.41
C ARG A 189 -7.39 -8.30 8.23
N TYR A 190 -8.36 -8.91 7.57
CA TYR A 190 -9.41 -9.69 8.26
C TYR A 190 -9.11 -11.19 8.27
N LEU A 191 -8.63 -11.74 7.15
CA LEU A 191 -8.33 -13.16 7.05
C LEU A 191 -6.85 -13.50 7.31
N ARG A 192 -6.00 -12.47 7.42
CA ARG A 192 -4.56 -12.58 7.70
C ARG A 192 -3.77 -13.35 6.64
N TRP A 193 -4.24 -13.32 5.38
CA TRP A 193 -3.48 -13.82 4.25
C TRP A 193 -2.32 -12.86 3.92
N ASN A 194 -1.16 -13.42 3.61
CA ASN A 194 0.00 -12.65 3.18
C ASN A 194 0.10 -12.61 1.65
N SER A 195 0.85 -11.66 1.11
CA SER A 195 1.03 -11.53 -0.34
C SER A 195 1.65 -12.77 -1.00
N TRP A 196 2.46 -13.54 -0.30
CA TRP A 196 3.03 -14.80 -0.79
C TRP A 196 2.07 -15.98 -0.75
N ASP A 197 1.01 -15.93 0.03
CA ASP A 197 -0.01 -16.99 0.10
C ASP A 197 -0.75 -17.15 -1.22
N VAL A 198 -0.78 -16.10 -2.05
CA VAL A 198 -1.27 -16.18 -3.44
C VAL A 198 -0.54 -17.25 -4.26
N ILE A 199 0.73 -17.52 -3.93
CA ILE A 199 1.56 -18.55 -4.59
C ILE A 199 1.48 -19.88 -3.85
N ILE A 200 1.50 -19.85 -2.51
CA ILE A 200 1.61 -21.05 -1.68
C ILE A 200 0.25 -21.70 -1.44
N ASN A 201 -0.80 -20.90 -1.26
CA ASN A 201 -2.15 -21.35 -0.89
C ASN A 201 -3.26 -20.81 -1.80
N PRO A 202 -3.12 -20.80 -3.14
CA PRO A 202 -4.07 -20.14 -4.05
C PRO A 202 -5.48 -20.72 -3.95
N ILE A 203 -5.61 -22.04 -3.77
CA ILE A 203 -6.90 -22.73 -3.69
C ILE A 203 -7.71 -22.29 -2.46
N ASN A 204 -7.06 -22.12 -1.30
CA ASN A 204 -7.76 -21.70 -0.09
C ASN A 204 -8.18 -20.23 -0.17
N ILE A 205 -7.36 -19.36 -0.76
CA ILE A 205 -7.72 -17.97 -1.03
C ILE A 205 -8.95 -17.90 -1.96
N LEU A 206 -9.00 -18.73 -3.02
CA LEU A 206 -10.15 -18.77 -3.92
C LEU A 206 -11.41 -19.29 -3.23
N LYS A 207 -11.30 -20.28 -2.33
CA LYS A 207 -12.43 -20.76 -1.52
C LYS A 207 -12.97 -19.67 -0.60
N ASP A 208 -12.07 -18.94 0.08
CA ASP A 208 -12.46 -17.83 0.94
C ASP A 208 -13.16 -16.73 0.10
N LEU A 209 -12.57 -16.33 -1.01
CA LEU A 209 -13.18 -15.34 -1.90
C LEU A 209 -14.55 -15.78 -2.39
N TYR A 210 -14.69 -17.04 -2.84
CA TYR A 210 -15.98 -17.59 -3.24
C TYR A 210 -17.00 -17.50 -2.11
N TYR A 211 -16.65 -17.96 -0.90
CA TYR A 211 -17.53 -17.89 0.25
C TYR A 211 -17.98 -16.46 0.55
N TYR A 212 -17.04 -15.52 0.65
CA TYR A 212 -17.33 -14.13 1.01
C TYR A 212 -18.14 -13.40 -0.07
N PHE A 213 -17.93 -13.70 -1.34
CA PHE A 213 -18.72 -13.10 -2.42
C PHE A 213 -20.12 -13.69 -2.53
N THR A 214 -20.31 -14.95 -2.15
CA THR A 214 -21.63 -15.62 -2.21
C THR A 214 -22.49 -15.39 -0.97
N HIS A 215 -21.91 -14.92 0.14
CA HIS A 215 -22.60 -14.67 1.40
C HIS A 215 -22.51 -13.21 1.85
N PRO A 216 -23.03 -12.24 1.07
CA PRO A 216 -22.84 -10.81 1.31
C PRO A 216 -23.41 -10.34 2.66
N LEU A 217 -24.51 -10.90 3.12
CA LEU A 217 -25.14 -10.53 4.39
C LEU A 217 -24.34 -11.00 5.61
N ALA A 218 -23.60 -12.11 5.48
CA ALA A 218 -22.74 -12.62 6.54
C ALA A 218 -21.40 -11.88 6.64
N THR A 219 -21.06 -11.05 5.64
CA THR A 219 -19.72 -10.46 5.50
C THR A 219 -19.73 -8.98 5.13
N PRO A 220 -20.46 -8.13 5.87
CA PRO A 220 -20.56 -6.69 5.55
C PRO A 220 -19.19 -5.99 5.61
N SER A 221 -18.26 -6.45 6.45
CA SER A 221 -16.91 -5.91 6.57
C SER A 221 -16.09 -6.00 5.28
N MET A 222 -16.31 -7.06 4.47
CA MET A 222 -15.66 -7.18 3.16
C MET A 222 -16.11 -6.07 2.22
N TYR A 223 -17.40 -5.84 2.09
CA TYR A 223 -17.97 -4.84 1.18
C TYR A 223 -17.61 -3.43 1.63
N LEU A 224 -17.60 -3.16 2.94
CA LEU A 224 -17.14 -1.89 3.49
C LEU A 224 -15.66 -1.66 3.15
N SER A 225 -14.82 -2.67 3.30
CA SER A 225 -13.40 -2.60 2.92
C SER A 225 -13.21 -2.35 1.43
N LEU A 226 -13.98 -3.05 0.57
CA LEU A 226 -13.94 -2.84 -0.88
C LEU A 226 -14.24 -1.40 -1.23
N VAL A 227 -15.33 -0.83 -0.71
CA VAL A 227 -15.74 0.54 -1.00
C VAL A 227 -14.71 1.53 -0.46
N LEU A 228 -14.29 1.39 0.79
CA LEU A 228 -13.36 2.31 1.44
C LEU A 228 -12.01 2.37 0.70
N PHE A 229 -11.40 1.22 0.47
CA PHE A 229 -10.07 1.17 -0.16
C PHE A 229 -10.12 1.42 -1.66
N PHE A 230 -11.25 1.13 -2.32
CA PHE A 230 -11.52 1.59 -3.68
C PHE A 230 -11.46 3.12 -3.75
N ILE A 231 -12.20 3.82 -2.90
CA ILE A 231 -12.22 5.29 -2.84
C ILE A 231 -10.83 5.83 -2.54
N LEU A 232 -10.12 5.30 -1.54
CA LEU A 232 -8.79 5.77 -1.18
C LEU A 232 -7.78 5.61 -2.32
N THR A 233 -7.81 4.48 -3.04
CA THR A 233 -6.92 4.24 -4.19
C THR A 233 -7.21 5.21 -5.34
N VAL A 234 -8.49 5.46 -5.63
CA VAL A 234 -8.91 6.44 -6.65
C VAL A 234 -8.46 7.86 -6.26
N LEU A 235 -8.65 8.26 -5.00
CA LEU A 235 -8.24 9.56 -4.51
C LEU A 235 -6.71 9.72 -4.59
N ALA A 236 -5.94 8.72 -4.15
CA ALA A 236 -4.48 8.74 -4.23
C ALA A 236 -3.98 8.94 -5.66
N HIS A 237 -4.57 8.22 -6.63
CA HIS A 237 -4.24 8.39 -8.04
C HIS A 237 -4.58 9.79 -8.55
N ARG A 238 -5.77 10.32 -8.23
CA ARG A 238 -6.22 11.64 -8.69
C ARG A 238 -5.38 12.77 -8.13
N MET A 239 -5.11 12.77 -6.82
CA MET A 239 -4.30 13.81 -6.18
C MET A 239 -2.91 13.92 -6.79
N LEU A 240 -2.27 12.80 -7.10
CA LEU A 240 -0.95 12.84 -7.75
C LEU A 240 -0.98 13.27 -9.22
N LYS A 241 -2.13 13.17 -9.88
CA LYS A 241 -2.28 13.63 -11.26
C LYS A 241 -2.48 15.14 -11.34
N THR A 242 -3.09 15.76 -10.32
CA THR A 242 -3.33 17.22 -10.26
C THR A 242 -2.11 18.02 -9.81
N VAL A 243 -1.16 17.41 -9.13
CA VAL A 243 0.10 18.04 -8.65
C VAL A 243 1.19 18.10 -9.77
N ARG A 244 0.83 17.79 -11.00
CA ARG A 244 1.68 17.90 -12.20
C ARG A 244 1.21 19.02 -13.08
#